data_42ad693ed1b957ad12260639ea397615
#
_entry.id   42ad693ed1b957ad12260639ea397615
#
_cell.length_a   1.000
_cell.length_b   1.000
_cell.length_c   1.000
_cell.angle_alpha   90.00
_cell.angle_beta   90.00
_cell.angle_gamma   90.00
#
_symmetry.space_group_name_H-M   'P 1'
#
loop_
_entity.id
_entity.type
_entity.pdbx_description
1 polymer ?
#
loop_
_entity_poly.entity_id
_entity_poly.type
_entity_poly.pdbx_seq_one_letter_code
_entity_poly.pdbx_strand_id
1 'polypeptide(L)'
;GATGSLFGMPYGSETSVLGYRKDIFEKHGLEVPQNYDELLALACQIPELEPGMGGLASRAASGHHAAHAFLLHLNPLGGAIFDESWEPVVNNAAGVKAAEALKTIVDCGAEGSVNFGFGEALGSFLNGDTAMFLDTTIVAGQVDNPDKSKVVGNVGWALHPMGTKRASQTGGFGIGIPANAENKDAAFLLMQWLTSKEGDKLVAMAGGNPSRFSTHADADVNAKFPHMATFGEALQYADPDWRPIIPVWGKINADLGTTLSKVLTEDLDIQEALDGVAARARTVMDEAGYYTWNE
;
A
#
# COMPACT_ATOMS: atom_id res chain seq x y z
N GLY A 1 4.21 -12.19 19.62
CA GLY A 1 5.59 -11.79 19.81
C GLY A 1 6.46 -12.93 20.26
N ALA A 2 7.76 -12.76 20.38
CA ALA A 2 8.73 -13.81 20.76
C ALA A 2 8.42 -14.50 22.11
N THR A 3 7.69 -13.84 22.99
CA THR A 3 7.28 -14.38 24.31
C THR A 3 5.94 -15.11 24.31
N GLY A 4 5.20 -15.11 23.19
CA GLY A 4 3.82 -15.59 23.12
C GLY A 4 2.78 -14.71 23.83
N SER A 5 3.20 -13.57 24.42
CA SER A 5 2.28 -12.65 25.11
C SER A 5 1.49 -11.80 24.10
N LEU A 6 0.23 -11.55 24.40
CA LEU A 6 -0.64 -10.68 23.61
C LEU A 6 -0.42 -9.23 24.08
N PHE A 7 0.15 -8.38 23.20
CA PHE A 7 0.40 -6.97 23.49
C PHE A 7 -0.70 -6.03 23.00
N GLY A 8 -1.62 -6.53 22.17
CA GLY A 8 -2.74 -5.77 21.64
C GLY A 8 -3.69 -6.66 20.85
N MET A 9 -4.85 -6.12 20.51
CA MET A 9 -5.84 -6.77 19.66
C MET A 9 -5.87 -6.12 18.27
N PRO A 10 -6.06 -6.87 17.17
CA PRO A 10 -6.24 -6.28 15.85
C PRO A 10 -7.44 -5.34 15.83
N TYR A 11 -7.25 -4.13 15.29
CA TYR A 11 -8.28 -3.10 15.18
C TYR A 11 -8.12 -2.35 13.86
N GLY A 12 -8.92 -2.72 12.88
CA GLY A 12 -8.79 -2.22 11.52
C GLY A 12 -7.67 -2.92 10.74
N SER A 13 -8.03 -3.47 9.60
CA SER A 13 -7.08 -4.03 8.63
C SER A 13 -7.00 -3.15 7.40
N GLU A 14 -5.87 -3.20 6.71
CA GLU A 14 -5.69 -2.56 5.43
C GLU A 14 -4.91 -3.46 4.48
N THR A 15 -5.19 -3.32 3.20
CA THR A 15 -4.43 -3.95 2.12
C THR A 15 -4.39 -2.99 0.93
N SER A 16 -3.62 -3.30 -0.10
CA SER A 16 -3.61 -2.49 -1.32
C SER A 16 -4.66 -2.97 -2.32
N VAL A 17 -5.32 -1.99 -2.92
CA VAL A 17 -6.33 -2.17 -3.97
C VAL A 17 -6.17 -1.10 -5.04
N LEU A 18 -6.72 -1.35 -6.21
CA LEU A 18 -6.82 -0.37 -7.28
C LEU A 18 -8.18 0.33 -7.21
N GLY A 19 -8.18 1.64 -6.90
CA GLY A 19 -9.31 2.52 -7.16
C GLY A 19 -9.23 3.07 -8.58
N TYR A 20 -10.34 3.14 -9.30
CA TYR A 20 -10.39 3.67 -10.67
C TYR A 20 -11.66 4.47 -10.93
N ARG A 21 -11.56 5.44 -11.82
CA ARG A 21 -12.67 6.32 -12.24
C ARG A 21 -13.56 5.59 -13.26
N LYS A 22 -14.72 5.09 -12.82
CA LYS A 22 -15.70 4.39 -13.67
C LYS A 22 -16.12 5.24 -14.86
N ASP A 23 -16.40 6.51 -14.64
CA ASP A 23 -16.83 7.45 -15.67
C ASP A 23 -15.79 7.64 -16.78
N ILE A 24 -14.49 7.69 -16.44
CA ILE A 24 -13.39 7.78 -17.42
C ILE A 24 -13.26 6.45 -18.19
N PHE A 25 -13.30 5.33 -17.45
CA PHE A 25 -13.21 4.00 -18.06
C PHE A 25 -14.37 3.73 -19.01
N GLU A 26 -15.60 4.04 -18.61
CA GLU A 26 -16.80 3.91 -19.46
C GLU A 26 -16.76 4.83 -20.68
N LYS A 27 -16.34 6.10 -20.49
CA LYS A 27 -16.24 7.10 -21.57
C LYS A 27 -15.34 6.64 -22.72
N HIS A 28 -14.22 5.99 -22.37
CA HIS A 28 -13.19 5.59 -23.33
C HIS A 28 -13.19 4.08 -23.63
N GLY A 29 -14.13 3.31 -23.07
CA GLY A 29 -14.21 1.85 -23.27
C GLY A 29 -12.98 1.12 -22.74
N LEU A 30 -12.41 1.58 -21.61
CA LEU A 30 -11.24 0.98 -20.99
C LEU A 30 -11.65 -0.18 -20.08
N GLU A 31 -10.84 -1.23 -20.10
CA GLU A 31 -11.00 -2.37 -19.18
C GLU A 31 -10.16 -2.17 -17.91
N VAL A 32 -10.65 -2.67 -16.78
CA VAL A 32 -9.92 -2.61 -15.50
C VAL A 32 -8.69 -3.51 -15.56
N PRO A 33 -7.48 -2.99 -15.33
CA PRO A 33 -6.24 -3.73 -15.51
C PRO A 33 -6.13 -4.91 -14.54
N GLN A 34 -5.84 -6.09 -15.06
CA GLN A 34 -5.70 -7.32 -14.30
C GLN A 34 -4.24 -7.65 -13.95
N ASN A 35 -3.30 -7.09 -14.70
CA ASN A 35 -1.87 -7.32 -14.56
C ASN A 35 -1.06 -6.00 -14.72
N TYR A 36 0.24 -6.09 -14.46
CA TYR A 36 1.13 -4.93 -14.48
C TYR A 36 1.31 -4.32 -15.88
N ASP A 37 1.33 -5.13 -16.94
CA ASP A 37 1.48 -4.62 -18.31
C ASP A 37 0.27 -3.74 -18.69
N GLU A 38 -0.94 -4.20 -18.35
CA GLU A 38 -2.17 -3.44 -18.54
C GLU A 38 -2.21 -2.19 -17.66
N LEU A 39 -1.79 -2.30 -16.38
CA LEU A 39 -1.75 -1.16 -15.45
C LEU A 39 -0.85 -0.04 -15.97
N LEU A 40 0.37 -0.38 -16.38
CA LEU A 40 1.36 0.59 -16.84
C LEU A 40 0.96 1.19 -18.20
N ALA A 41 0.38 0.38 -19.09
CA ALA A 41 -0.14 0.88 -20.35
C ALA A 41 -1.26 1.91 -20.12
N LEU A 42 -2.23 1.60 -19.24
CA LEU A 42 -3.32 2.53 -18.92
C LEU A 42 -2.83 3.77 -18.19
N ALA A 43 -1.85 3.64 -17.29
CA ALA A 43 -1.29 4.79 -16.58
C ALA A 43 -0.75 5.85 -17.55
N CYS A 44 -0.18 5.44 -18.70
CA CYS A 44 0.32 6.36 -19.71
C CYS A 44 -0.68 6.70 -20.81
N GLN A 45 -1.65 5.83 -21.09
CA GLN A 45 -2.69 6.09 -22.09
C GLN A 45 -3.70 7.15 -21.62
N ILE A 46 -4.07 7.14 -20.34
CA ILE A 46 -5.09 8.06 -19.81
C ILE A 46 -4.73 9.53 -19.99
N PRO A 47 -3.49 10.01 -19.71
CA PRO A 47 -3.09 11.39 -19.98
C PRO A 47 -3.22 11.81 -21.46
N GLU A 48 -3.12 10.88 -22.39
CA GLU A 48 -3.33 11.13 -23.82
C GLU A 48 -4.82 11.27 -24.15
N LEU A 49 -5.68 10.51 -23.49
CA LEU A 49 -7.13 10.54 -23.69
C LEU A 49 -7.80 11.69 -22.96
N GLU A 50 -7.29 12.09 -21.80
CA GLU A 50 -7.78 13.17 -20.93
C GLU A 50 -6.65 14.15 -20.62
N PRO A 51 -6.34 15.10 -21.50
CA PRO A 51 -5.28 16.06 -21.28
C PRO A 51 -5.44 16.84 -19.97
N GLY A 52 -4.41 16.82 -19.14
CA GLY A 52 -4.41 17.44 -17.82
C GLY A 52 -4.77 16.48 -16.67
N MET A 53 -5.15 15.23 -16.98
CA MET A 53 -5.38 14.18 -15.98
C MET A 53 -4.19 13.22 -15.96
N GLY A 54 -3.65 12.92 -14.79
CA GLY A 54 -2.67 11.84 -14.62
C GLY A 54 -3.30 10.45 -14.66
N GLY A 55 -2.55 9.44 -15.10
CA GLY A 55 -3.08 8.09 -15.20
C GLY A 55 -3.30 7.42 -13.85
N LEU A 56 -2.28 7.44 -12.97
CA LEU A 56 -2.31 6.79 -11.67
C LEU A 56 -1.65 7.67 -10.61
N ALA A 57 -2.33 7.87 -9.48
CA ALA A 57 -1.75 8.51 -8.32
C ALA A 57 -0.95 7.51 -7.49
N SER A 58 0.31 7.82 -7.21
CA SER A 58 1.22 7.05 -6.37
C SER A 58 2.03 7.97 -5.45
N ARG A 59 2.54 7.40 -4.37
CA ARG A 59 3.53 8.10 -3.54
C ARG A 59 4.88 8.08 -4.23
N ALA A 60 5.62 9.19 -4.16
CA ALA A 60 6.95 9.31 -4.75
C ALA A 60 7.91 10.17 -3.91
N ALA A 61 7.38 10.97 -2.98
CA ALA A 61 8.18 11.83 -2.12
C ALA A 61 9.27 11.05 -1.36
N SER A 62 10.42 11.69 -1.20
CA SER A 62 11.63 11.09 -0.65
C SER A 62 11.40 10.41 0.72
N GLY A 63 12.18 9.38 1.00
CA GLY A 63 12.13 8.59 2.22
C GLY A 63 11.00 7.56 2.22
N HIS A 64 10.23 7.47 3.30
CA HIS A 64 9.22 6.44 3.48
C HIS A 64 8.20 6.34 2.34
N HIS A 65 7.81 7.46 1.72
CA HIS A 65 6.77 7.45 0.68
C HIS A 65 7.22 6.73 -0.60
N ALA A 66 8.40 7.06 -1.13
CA ALA A 66 8.95 6.39 -2.31
C ALA A 66 9.25 4.90 -2.03
N ALA A 67 9.82 4.60 -0.83
CA ALA A 67 10.03 3.21 -0.42
C ALA A 67 8.72 2.42 -0.32
N HIS A 68 7.66 3.00 0.27
CA HIS A 68 6.36 2.35 0.37
C HIS A 68 5.78 2.04 -1.01
N ALA A 69 5.80 3.01 -1.93
CA ALA A 69 5.29 2.81 -3.29
C ALA A 69 6.08 1.72 -4.03
N PHE A 70 7.41 1.74 -3.94
CA PHE A 70 8.24 0.68 -4.51
C PHE A 70 7.88 -0.71 -3.97
N LEU A 71 7.68 -0.84 -2.66
CA LEU A 71 7.31 -2.11 -2.03
C LEU A 71 5.93 -2.62 -2.48
N LEU A 72 4.98 -1.72 -2.80
CA LEU A 72 3.70 -2.11 -3.38
C LEU A 72 3.87 -2.82 -4.72
N HIS A 73 4.91 -2.49 -5.48
CA HIS A 73 5.20 -3.10 -6.77
C HIS A 73 6.14 -4.31 -6.64
N LEU A 74 7.09 -4.28 -5.70
CA LEU A 74 8.13 -5.29 -5.54
C LEU A 74 7.57 -6.69 -5.33
N ASN A 75 6.67 -6.85 -4.35
CA ASN A 75 6.14 -8.15 -3.98
C ASN A 75 5.28 -8.81 -5.07
N PRO A 76 4.31 -8.12 -5.71
CA PRO A 76 3.57 -8.70 -6.85
C PRO A 76 4.48 -9.08 -8.01
N LEU A 77 5.56 -8.35 -8.26
CA LEU A 77 6.53 -8.65 -9.30
C LEU A 77 7.53 -9.76 -8.92
N GLY A 78 7.36 -10.37 -7.74
CA GLY A 78 8.14 -11.53 -7.28
C GLY A 78 9.45 -11.17 -6.59
N GLY A 79 9.64 -9.89 -6.23
CA GLY A 79 10.81 -9.43 -5.50
C GLY A 79 10.63 -9.46 -3.98
N ALA A 80 11.75 -9.28 -3.28
CA ALA A 80 11.85 -9.12 -1.84
C ALA A 80 13.02 -8.18 -1.52
N ILE A 81 13.04 -7.65 -0.29
CA ILE A 81 14.19 -6.86 0.19
C ILE A 81 15.36 -7.77 0.57
N PHE A 82 15.07 -8.87 1.24
CA PHE A 82 16.03 -9.90 1.65
C PHE A 82 15.58 -11.26 1.16
N ASP A 83 16.53 -12.16 1.00
CA ASP A 83 16.28 -13.59 0.82
C ASP A 83 16.12 -14.31 2.19
N GLU A 84 15.97 -15.65 2.13
CA GLU A 84 15.81 -16.49 3.34
C GLU A 84 17.06 -16.49 4.24
N SER A 85 18.23 -16.10 3.70
CA SER A 85 19.50 -15.97 4.44
C SER A 85 19.73 -14.54 4.97
N TRP A 86 18.74 -13.66 4.82
CA TRP A 86 18.82 -12.24 5.13
C TRP A 86 19.83 -11.45 4.29
N GLU A 87 20.26 -11.99 3.15
CA GLU A 87 21.04 -11.22 2.18
C GLU A 87 20.14 -10.26 1.41
N PRO A 88 20.56 -8.99 1.24
CA PRO A 88 19.79 -8.03 0.45
C PRO A 88 19.73 -8.45 -1.03
N VAL A 89 18.51 -8.57 -1.55
CA VAL A 89 18.22 -8.97 -2.94
C VAL A 89 17.34 -7.96 -3.68
N VAL A 90 17.19 -6.77 -3.12
CA VAL A 90 16.36 -5.69 -3.67
C VAL A 90 16.79 -5.23 -5.07
N ASN A 91 18.04 -5.48 -5.44
CA ASN A 91 18.67 -5.16 -6.72
C ASN A 91 18.55 -6.26 -7.79
N ASN A 92 17.79 -7.32 -7.53
CA ASN A 92 17.53 -8.35 -8.53
C ASN A 92 16.60 -7.86 -9.65
N ALA A 93 16.38 -8.68 -10.68
CA ALA A 93 15.53 -8.31 -11.82
C ALA A 93 14.10 -7.89 -11.42
N ALA A 94 13.54 -8.44 -10.34
CA ALA A 94 12.22 -8.03 -9.85
C ALA A 94 12.27 -6.65 -9.18
N GLY A 95 13.35 -6.34 -8.46
CA GLY A 95 13.59 -5.02 -7.90
C GLY A 95 13.71 -3.94 -8.97
N VAL A 96 14.50 -4.22 -10.01
CA VAL A 96 14.63 -3.30 -11.16
C VAL A 96 13.27 -3.05 -11.81
N LYS A 97 12.50 -4.11 -12.11
CA LYS A 97 11.14 -3.97 -12.68
C LYS A 97 10.20 -3.17 -11.79
N ALA A 98 10.30 -3.33 -10.47
CA ALA A 98 9.47 -2.58 -9.54
C ALA A 98 9.81 -1.07 -9.53
N ALA A 99 11.10 -0.73 -9.66
CA ALA A 99 11.54 0.66 -9.78
C ALA A 99 11.15 1.27 -11.14
N GLU A 100 11.27 0.51 -12.23
CA GLU A 100 10.79 0.91 -13.57
C GLU A 100 9.28 1.15 -13.58
N ALA A 101 8.49 0.26 -12.93
CA ALA A 101 7.06 0.43 -12.81
C ALA A 101 6.70 1.70 -12.03
N LEU A 102 7.36 1.96 -10.90
CA LEU A 102 7.17 3.18 -10.13
C LEU A 102 7.54 4.42 -10.94
N LYS A 103 8.67 4.39 -11.66
CA LYS A 103 9.09 5.50 -12.53
C LYS A 103 8.05 5.77 -13.62
N THR A 104 7.59 4.75 -14.32
CA THR A 104 6.54 4.87 -15.36
C THR A 104 5.26 5.49 -14.79
N ILE A 105 4.82 5.04 -13.62
CA ILE A 105 3.62 5.57 -12.96
C ILE A 105 3.79 7.05 -12.62
N VAL A 106 4.95 7.46 -12.11
CA VAL A 106 5.24 8.85 -11.75
C VAL A 106 5.36 9.72 -12.99
N ASP A 107 6.04 9.26 -14.04
CA ASP A 107 6.21 10.00 -15.31
C ASP A 107 4.86 10.23 -16.02
N CYS A 108 3.92 9.30 -15.90
CA CYS A 108 2.56 9.39 -16.45
C CYS A 108 1.52 9.89 -15.41
N GLY A 109 1.97 10.33 -14.24
CA GLY A 109 1.13 10.84 -13.17
C GLY A 109 0.65 12.28 -13.40
N ALA A 110 -0.08 12.83 -12.44
CA ALA A 110 -0.47 14.23 -12.44
C ALA A 110 0.76 15.13 -12.25
N GLU A 111 0.62 16.43 -12.59
CA GLU A 111 1.67 17.42 -12.39
C GLU A 111 2.16 17.41 -10.93
N GLY A 112 3.47 17.34 -10.73
CA GLY A 112 4.10 17.29 -9.41
C GLY A 112 4.07 15.94 -8.73
N SER A 113 3.60 14.86 -9.38
CA SER A 113 3.50 13.49 -8.83
C SER A 113 4.78 13.00 -8.17
N VAL A 114 5.94 13.39 -8.68
CA VAL A 114 7.27 13.05 -8.12
C VAL A 114 7.45 13.49 -6.66
N ASN A 115 6.69 14.48 -6.19
CA ASN A 115 6.73 15.01 -4.83
C ASN A 115 5.55 14.54 -3.96
N PHE A 116 4.69 13.65 -4.47
CA PHE A 116 3.52 13.22 -3.73
C PHE A 116 3.90 12.32 -2.55
N GLY A 117 3.52 12.74 -1.34
CA GLY A 117 3.33 11.87 -0.20
C GLY A 117 1.97 11.18 -0.28
N PHE A 118 1.55 10.53 0.80
CA PHE A 118 0.23 9.87 0.88
C PHE A 118 -0.92 10.87 0.70
N GLY A 119 -0.84 12.03 1.37
CA GLY A 119 -1.90 13.04 1.35
C GLY A 119 -2.09 13.64 -0.04
N GLU A 120 -1.01 13.95 -0.73
CA GLU A 120 -1.02 14.54 -2.07
C GLU A 120 -1.52 13.52 -3.12
N ALA A 121 -1.05 12.27 -3.06
CA ALA A 121 -1.50 11.21 -3.95
C ALA A 121 -3.00 10.95 -3.78
N LEU A 122 -3.47 10.83 -2.55
CA LEU A 122 -4.89 10.70 -2.26
C LEU A 122 -5.66 11.94 -2.70
N GLY A 123 -5.18 13.14 -2.39
CA GLY A 123 -5.81 14.41 -2.78
C GLY A 123 -5.97 14.54 -4.29
N SER A 124 -4.96 14.17 -5.06
CA SER A 124 -5.01 14.12 -6.53
C SER A 124 -6.14 13.23 -7.04
N PHE A 125 -6.30 12.03 -6.47
CA PHE A 125 -7.39 11.13 -6.82
C PHE A 125 -8.77 11.66 -6.38
N LEU A 126 -8.89 12.18 -5.16
CA LEU A 126 -10.14 12.73 -4.63
C LEU A 126 -10.61 13.99 -5.41
N ASN A 127 -9.67 14.78 -5.91
CA ASN A 127 -9.96 15.95 -6.74
C ASN A 127 -10.33 15.57 -8.18
N GLY A 128 -10.00 14.35 -8.63
CA GLY A 128 -10.18 13.90 -10.01
C GLY A 128 -9.02 14.30 -10.93
N ASP A 129 -7.88 14.66 -10.37
CA ASP A 129 -6.67 15.00 -11.13
C ASP A 129 -5.94 13.75 -11.66
N THR A 130 -6.32 12.55 -11.15
CA THR A 130 -5.86 11.25 -11.64
C THR A 130 -7.03 10.29 -11.79
N ALA A 131 -6.91 9.37 -12.76
CA ALA A 131 -7.96 8.39 -13.04
C ALA A 131 -7.86 7.11 -12.20
N MET A 132 -6.70 6.78 -11.69
CA MET A 132 -6.46 5.59 -10.85
C MET A 132 -5.69 5.96 -9.58
N PHE A 133 -5.85 5.11 -8.57
CA PHE A 133 -5.14 5.18 -7.28
C PHE A 133 -4.80 3.76 -6.82
N LEU A 134 -3.53 3.46 -6.61
CA LEU A 134 -3.08 2.16 -6.13
C LEU A 134 -2.39 2.32 -4.78
N ASP A 135 -3.14 2.07 -3.72
CA ASP A 135 -2.64 2.18 -2.33
C ASP A 135 -3.64 1.48 -1.38
N THR A 136 -3.69 1.91 -0.15
CA THR A 136 -4.42 1.30 0.96
C THR A 136 -5.95 1.43 0.87
N THR A 137 -6.66 0.42 1.34
CA THR A 137 -8.13 0.39 1.47
C THR A 137 -8.72 1.42 2.43
N ILE A 138 -7.92 1.99 3.36
CA ILE A 138 -8.42 2.93 4.38
C ILE A 138 -8.98 4.23 3.80
N VAL A 139 -8.73 4.51 2.52
CA VAL A 139 -9.17 5.74 1.86
C VAL A 139 -10.63 5.71 1.39
N ALA A 140 -11.26 4.53 1.30
CA ALA A 140 -12.59 4.37 0.71
C ALA A 140 -13.65 5.27 1.34
N GLY A 141 -13.66 5.39 2.67
CA GLY A 141 -14.57 6.29 3.37
C GLY A 141 -14.35 7.79 3.06
N GLN A 142 -13.17 8.18 2.55
CA GLN A 142 -12.91 9.55 2.09
C GLN A 142 -13.35 9.74 0.65
N VAL A 143 -13.20 8.71 -0.19
CA VAL A 143 -13.64 8.70 -1.60
C VAL A 143 -15.16 8.91 -1.68
N ASP A 144 -15.92 8.29 -0.80
CA ASP A 144 -17.38 8.38 -0.77
C ASP A 144 -17.93 9.59 0.02
N ASN A 145 -17.06 10.41 0.59
CA ASN A 145 -17.46 11.59 1.36
C ASN A 145 -17.52 12.84 0.47
N PRO A 146 -18.73 13.43 0.25
CA PRO A 146 -18.89 14.61 -0.63
C PRO A 146 -18.18 15.87 -0.11
N ASP A 147 -17.87 15.95 1.18
CA ASP A 147 -17.12 17.09 1.74
C ASP A 147 -15.61 17.00 1.44
N LYS A 148 -15.13 15.82 1.00
CA LYS A 148 -13.70 15.54 0.76
C LYS A 148 -13.37 15.18 -0.68
N SER A 149 -14.35 14.67 -1.42
CA SER A 149 -14.16 14.06 -2.73
C SER A 149 -15.05 14.67 -3.79
N LYS A 150 -14.45 14.97 -4.95
CA LYS A 150 -15.18 15.40 -6.16
C LYS A 150 -15.58 14.21 -7.04
N VAL A 151 -15.12 13.01 -6.69
CA VAL A 151 -15.33 11.79 -7.49
C VAL A 151 -16.33 10.81 -6.86
N VAL A 152 -17.12 11.28 -5.89
CA VAL A 152 -18.15 10.48 -5.20
C VAL A 152 -19.07 9.78 -6.20
N GLY A 153 -19.28 8.48 -5.99
CA GLY A 153 -20.11 7.63 -6.87
C GLY A 153 -19.45 7.19 -8.17
N ASN A 154 -18.32 7.80 -8.57
CA ASN A 154 -17.60 7.51 -9.80
C ASN A 154 -16.39 6.60 -9.63
N VAL A 155 -16.15 6.07 -8.43
CA VAL A 155 -15.01 5.18 -8.18
C VAL A 155 -15.46 3.73 -8.14
N GLY A 156 -14.72 2.90 -8.88
CA GLY A 156 -14.73 1.44 -8.77
C GLY A 156 -13.49 0.96 -8.03
N TRP A 157 -13.58 -0.25 -7.47
CA TRP A 157 -12.48 -0.87 -6.74
C TRP A 157 -12.18 -2.24 -7.33
N ALA A 158 -10.91 -2.53 -7.53
CA ALA A 158 -10.42 -3.80 -8.05
C ALA A 158 -9.27 -4.32 -7.20
N LEU A 159 -8.96 -5.60 -7.35
CA LEU A 159 -7.78 -6.20 -6.74
C LEU A 159 -6.51 -5.52 -7.26
N HIS A 160 -5.46 -5.54 -6.44
CA HIS A 160 -4.12 -5.15 -6.88
C HIS A 160 -3.75 -5.95 -8.14
N PRO A 161 -3.33 -5.32 -9.25
CA PRO A 161 -2.99 -6.02 -10.48
C PRO A 161 -1.90 -7.08 -10.25
N MET A 162 -2.04 -8.22 -10.92
CA MET A 162 -1.13 -9.35 -10.77
C MET A 162 0.18 -9.09 -11.53
N GLY A 163 1.32 -9.32 -10.88
CA GLY A 163 2.61 -9.45 -11.54
C GLY A 163 2.93 -10.92 -11.82
N THR A 164 4.04 -11.44 -11.29
CA THR A 164 4.38 -12.87 -11.31
C THR A 164 3.51 -13.67 -10.34
N LYS A 165 2.97 -13.01 -9.34
CA LYS A 165 2.00 -13.54 -8.37
C LYS A 165 0.94 -12.50 -8.05
N ARG A 166 -0.22 -12.95 -7.56
CA ARG A 166 -1.18 -12.04 -6.94
C ARG A 166 -0.73 -11.80 -5.50
N ALA A 167 -0.46 -10.57 -5.17
CA ALA A 167 -0.06 -10.17 -3.84
C ALA A 167 -0.51 -8.73 -3.56
N SER A 168 -0.70 -8.41 -2.31
CA SER A 168 -1.00 -7.07 -1.82
C SER A 168 -0.28 -6.82 -0.49
N GLN A 169 -0.19 -5.58 -0.08
CA GLN A 169 0.38 -5.26 1.23
C GLN A 169 -0.52 -5.78 2.36
N THR A 170 0.07 -6.07 3.50
CA THR A 170 -0.63 -6.21 4.77
C THR A 170 -0.33 -5.01 5.64
N GLY A 171 -1.37 -4.34 6.07
CA GLY A 171 -1.30 -3.30 7.06
C GLY A 171 -2.42 -3.47 8.08
N GLY A 172 -2.37 -2.69 9.14
CA GLY A 172 -3.41 -2.70 10.14
C GLY A 172 -2.97 -1.99 11.39
N PHE A 173 -3.94 -1.88 12.27
CA PHE A 173 -3.77 -1.21 13.54
C PHE A 173 -4.01 -2.18 14.69
N GLY A 174 -3.27 -2.01 15.76
CA GLY A 174 -3.49 -2.70 17.01
C GLY A 174 -3.98 -1.73 18.07
N ILE A 175 -4.91 -2.17 18.91
CA ILE A 175 -5.31 -1.45 20.10
C ILE A 175 -4.71 -2.14 21.33
N GLY A 176 -4.07 -1.38 22.20
CA GLY A 176 -3.40 -1.89 23.40
C GLY A 176 -3.64 -1.01 24.61
N ILE A 177 -3.34 -1.54 25.80
CA ILE A 177 -3.47 -0.83 27.07
C ILE A 177 -2.07 -0.49 27.59
N PRO A 178 -1.72 0.79 27.75
CA PRO A 178 -0.44 1.18 28.34
C PRO A 178 -0.24 0.58 29.75
N ALA A 179 1.00 0.22 30.07
CA ALA A 179 1.32 -0.38 31.37
C ALA A 179 0.95 0.52 32.57
N ASN A 180 0.98 1.84 32.37
CA ASN A 180 0.65 2.86 33.37
C ASN A 180 -0.81 3.34 33.32
N ALA A 181 -1.70 2.68 32.56
CA ALA A 181 -3.12 3.02 32.56
C ALA A 181 -3.76 2.76 33.93
N GLU A 182 -4.58 3.69 34.40
CA GLU A 182 -5.23 3.59 35.72
C GLU A 182 -6.43 2.62 35.72
N ASN A 183 -7.23 2.63 34.62
CA ASN A 183 -8.47 1.87 34.51
C ASN A 183 -8.32 0.71 33.50
N LYS A 184 -7.37 -0.23 33.75
CA LYS A 184 -7.04 -1.31 32.80
C LYS A 184 -8.20 -2.25 32.51
N ASP A 185 -9.01 -2.60 33.52
CA ASP A 185 -10.15 -3.51 33.35
C ASP A 185 -11.23 -2.88 32.48
N ALA A 186 -11.56 -1.60 32.71
CA ALA A 186 -12.51 -0.88 31.85
C ALA A 186 -11.98 -0.71 30.43
N ALA A 187 -10.69 -0.42 30.26
CA ALA A 187 -10.03 -0.34 28.96
C ALA A 187 -10.06 -1.68 28.23
N PHE A 188 -9.83 -2.79 28.95
CA PHE A 188 -9.90 -4.14 28.37
C PHE A 188 -11.32 -4.48 27.90
N LEU A 189 -12.33 -4.19 28.68
CA LEU A 189 -13.73 -4.40 28.28
C LEU A 189 -14.10 -3.58 27.04
N LEU A 190 -13.66 -2.33 26.95
CA LEU A 190 -13.84 -1.52 25.76
C LEU A 190 -13.13 -2.11 24.55
N MET A 191 -11.85 -2.53 24.68
CA MET A 191 -11.12 -3.20 23.62
C MET A 191 -11.82 -4.47 23.15
N GLN A 192 -12.26 -5.32 24.08
CA GLN A 192 -12.98 -6.54 23.79
C GLN A 192 -14.27 -6.27 23.01
N TRP A 193 -15.01 -5.23 23.36
CA TRP A 193 -16.22 -4.83 22.64
C TRP A 193 -15.89 -4.27 21.25
N LEU A 194 -14.93 -3.33 21.14
CA LEU A 194 -14.53 -2.74 19.87
C LEU A 194 -14.03 -3.78 18.86
N THR A 195 -13.31 -4.82 19.32
CA THR A 195 -12.79 -5.89 18.49
C THR A 195 -13.72 -7.10 18.37
N SER A 196 -14.93 -7.04 18.96
CA SER A 196 -15.96 -8.07 18.79
C SER A 196 -16.54 -8.07 17.37
N LYS A 197 -17.33 -9.07 17.01
CA LYS A 197 -18.03 -9.08 15.71
C LYS A 197 -18.99 -7.92 15.55
N GLU A 198 -19.66 -7.52 16.63
CA GLU A 198 -20.58 -6.39 16.64
C GLU A 198 -19.85 -5.06 16.50
N GLY A 199 -18.80 -4.84 17.29
CA GLY A 199 -17.99 -3.62 17.21
C GLY A 199 -17.32 -3.45 15.85
N ASP A 200 -16.75 -4.51 15.29
CA ASP A 200 -16.12 -4.51 13.96
C ASP A 200 -17.15 -4.20 12.84
N LYS A 201 -18.39 -4.76 12.94
CA LYS A 201 -19.49 -4.43 12.02
C LYS A 201 -19.90 -2.97 12.14
N LEU A 202 -19.97 -2.41 13.36
CA LEU A 202 -20.27 -0.99 13.55
C LEU A 202 -19.22 -0.09 12.94
N VAL A 203 -17.92 -0.45 13.04
CA VAL A 203 -16.83 0.27 12.36
C VAL A 203 -17.04 0.26 10.85
N ALA A 204 -17.33 -0.90 10.26
CA ALA A 204 -17.61 -1.00 8.83
C ALA A 204 -18.84 -0.18 8.41
N MET A 205 -19.93 -0.26 9.18
CA MET A 205 -21.16 0.51 8.91
C MET A 205 -20.98 2.01 9.04
N ALA A 206 -19.94 2.47 9.75
CA ALA A 206 -19.53 3.86 9.82
C ALA A 206 -18.58 4.28 8.69
N GLY A 207 -18.22 3.37 7.77
CA GLY A 207 -17.29 3.61 6.66
C GLY A 207 -15.82 3.41 7.01
N GLY A 208 -15.53 2.79 8.16
CA GLY A 208 -14.18 2.38 8.55
C GLY A 208 -13.79 1.00 7.99
N ASN A 209 -12.53 0.63 8.13
CA ASN A 209 -12.01 -0.67 7.69
C ASN A 209 -12.12 -1.70 8.80
N PRO A 210 -12.95 -2.74 8.63
CA PRO A 210 -13.06 -3.83 9.59
C PRO A 210 -11.82 -4.73 9.55
N SER A 211 -11.55 -5.42 10.68
CA SER A 211 -10.44 -6.37 10.80
C SER A 211 -10.86 -7.85 10.62
N ARG A 212 -12.17 -8.11 10.48
CA ARG A 212 -12.71 -9.46 10.41
C ARG A 212 -13.20 -9.83 9.02
N PHE A 213 -12.78 -10.97 8.50
CA PHE A 213 -13.32 -11.51 7.24
C PHE A 213 -14.85 -11.66 7.28
N SER A 214 -15.42 -12.02 8.45
CA SER A 214 -16.87 -12.13 8.60
C SER A 214 -17.59 -10.79 8.39
N THR A 215 -16.97 -9.68 8.69
CA THR A 215 -17.53 -8.34 8.47
C THR A 215 -17.43 -7.94 7.01
N HIS A 216 -16.31 -8.24 6.34
CA HIS A 216 -16.17 -8.04 4.89
C HIS A 216 -17.19 -8.87 4.09
N ALA A 217 -17.61 -10.04 4.59
CA ALA A 217 -18.62 -10.90 3.97
C ALA A 217 -20.06 -10.61 4.45
N ASP A 218 -20.27 -9.64 5.35
CA ASP A 218 -21.59 -9.34 5.91
C ASP A 218 -22.51 -8.68 4.87
N ALA A 219 -23.74 -9.19 4.75
CA ALA A 219 -24.70 -8.75 3.72
C ALA A 219 -25.11 -7.27 3.89
N ASP A 220 -25.33 -6.80 5.14
CA ASP A 220 -25.73 -5.41 5.38
C ASP A 220 -24.59 -4.44 5.08
N VAL A 221 -23.35 -4.85 5.42
CA VAL A 221 -22.14 -4.07 5.12
C VAL A 221 -21.96 -3.95 3.60
N ASN A 222 -22.07 -5.05 2.86
CA ASN A 222 -21.94 -5.06 1.41
C ASN A 222 -23.10 -4.35 0.68
N ALA A 223 -24.31 -4.37 1.23
CA ALA A 223 -25.43 -3.59 0.71
C ALA A 223 -25.17 -2.08 0.80
N LYS A 224 -24.47 -1.63 1.85
CA LYS A 224 -24.13 -0.21 2.06
C LYS A 224 -22.82 0.17 1.36
N PHE A 225 -21.83 -0.70 1.39
CA PHE A 225 -20.48 -0.50 0.86
C PHE A 225 -20.06 -1.69 0.00
N PRO A 226 -20.46 -1.76 -1.28
CA PRO A 226 -20.20 -2.91 -2.16
C PRO A 226 -18.71 -3.24 -2.34
N HIS A 227 -17.84 -2.28 -2.17
CA HIS A 227 -16.39 -2.48 -2.25
C HIS A 227 -15.81 -3.36 -1.14
N MET A 228 -16.54 -3.57 -0.03
CA MET A 228 -16.04 -4.38 1.09
C MET A 228 -15.82 -5.85 0.70
N ALA A 229 -16.59 -6.39 -0.26
CA ALA A 229 -16.35 -7.72 -0.80
C ALA A 229 -14.97 -7.81 -1.50
N THR A 230 -14.65 -6.83 -2.35
CA THR A 230 -13.35 -6.73 -3.02
C THR A 230 -12.20 -6.57 -2.00
N PHE A 231 -12.39 -5.79 -0.95
CA PHE A 231 -11.39 -5.61 0.09
C PHE A 231 -11.16 -6.90 0.90
N GLY A 232 -12.25 -7.62 1.23
CA GLY A 232 -12.16 -8.94 1.88
C GLY A 232 -11.43 -9.99 1.00
N GLU A 233 -11.62 -9.94 -0.31
CA GLU A 233 -10.89 -10.77 -1.25
C GLU A 233 -9.41 -10.35 -1.33
N ALA A 234 -9.11 -9.07 -1.43
CA ALA A 234 -7.73 -8.55 -1.47
C ALA A 234 -6.92 -8.94 -0.24
N LEU A 235 -7.53 -8.97 0.95
CA LEU A 235 -6.89 -9.42 2.19
C LEU A 235 -6.44 -10.89 2.16
N GLN A 236 -7.02 -11.75 1.30
CA GLN A 236 -6.58 -13.13 1.14
C GLN A 236 -5.23 -13.25 0.43
N TYR A 237 -4.84 -12.23 -0.31
CA TYR A 237 -3.57 -12.13 -1.01
C TYR A 237 -2.57 -11.21 -0.29
N ALA A 238 -2.96 -10.67 0.88
CA ALA A 238 -2.12 -9.78 1.66
C ALA A 238 -0.93 -10.54 2.26
N ASP A 239 0.27 -10.06 1.98
CA ASP A 239 1.51 -10.68 2.44
C ASP A 239 1.94 -10.02 3.76
N PRO A 240 2.00 -10.76 4.88
CA PRO A 240 2.44 -10.22 6.15
C PRO A 240 3.92 -9.82 6.15
N ASP A 241 4.72 -10.41 5.27
CA ASP A 241 6.17 -10.22 5.19
C ASP A 241 6.58 -9.24 4.06
N TRP A 242 5.62 -8.50 3.48
CA TRP A 242 5.92 -7.54 2.42
C TRP A 242 6.90 -6.44 2.83
N ARG A 243 7.06 -6.22 4.14
CA ARG A 243 8.11 -5.39 4.76
C ARG A 243 8.83 -6.18 5.84
N PRO A 244 10.17 -6.11 5.91
CA PRO A 244 10.91 -6.74 6.98
C PRO A 244 10.50 -6.22 8.38
N ILE A 245 10.20 -7.13 9.31
CA ILE A 245 9.86 -6.79 10.70
C ILE A 245 11.11 -6.94 11.56
N ILE A 246 12.08 -6.04 11.35
CA ILE A 246 13.38 -6.03 12.02
C ILE A 246 13.67 -4.65 12.60
N PRO A 247 14.44 -4.56 13.73
CA PRO A 247 14.73 -3.29 14.38
C PRO A 247 15.40 -2.24 13.47
N VAL A 248 16.24 -2.68 12.53
CA VAL A 248 17.01 -1.81 11.63
C VAL A 248 16.24 -1.39 10.38
N TRP A 249 15.00 -1.90 10.17
CA TRP A 249 14.21 -1.61 8.99
C TRP A 249 14.05 -0.11 8.72
N GLY A 250 13.84 0.70 9.75
CA GLY A 250 13.67 2.15 9.59
C GLY A 250 14.84 2.83 8.87
N LYS A 251 16.09 2.41 9.16
CA LYS A 251 17.30 2.93 8.51
C LYS A 251 17.37 2.50 7.04
N ILE A 252 17.10 1.23 6.78
CA ILE A 252 17.11 0.67 5.40
C ILE A 252 16.00 1.27 4.55
N ASN A 253 14.80 1.38 5.09
CA ASN A 253 13.65 1.96 4.41
C ASN A 253 13.88 3.44 4.04
N ALA A 254 14.49 4.22 4.91
CA ALA A 254 14.82 5.62 4.64
C ALA A 254 15.86 5.77 3.52
N ASP A 255 16.91 4.93 3.53
CA ASP A 255 17.93 4.90 2.48
C ASP A 255 17.34 4.48 1.12
N LEU A 256 16.57 3.40 1.09
CA LEU A 256 15.86 2.92 -0.10
C LEU A 256 15.00 4.05 -0.69
N GLY A 257 14.15 4.68 0.13
CA GLY A 257 13.24 5.71 -0.36
C GLY A 257 13.95 6.99 -0.81
N THR A 258 15.05 7.37 -0.17
CA THR A 258 15.87 8.50 -0.61
C THR A 258 16.55 8.18 -1.95
N THR A 259 17.06 6.97 -2.12
CA THR A 259 17.68 6.53 -3.37
C THR A 259 16.65 6.47 -4.51
N LEU A 260 15.46 5.90 -4.27
CA LEU A 260 14.39 5.84 -5.26
C LEU A 260 13.92 7.24 -5.66
N SER A 261 13.79 8.19 -4.71
CA SER A 261 13.45 9.57 -5.04
C SER A 261 14.47 10.19 -6.00
N LYS A 262 15.77 9.91 -5.84
CA LYS A 262 16.79 10.35 -6.80
C LYS A 262 16.66 9.69 -8.17
N VAL A 263 16.34 8.39 -8.22
CA VAL A 263 16.02 7.70 -9.49
C VAL A 263 14.88 8.39 -10.22
N LEU A 264 13.86 8.86 -9.48
CA LEU A 264 12.70 9.53 -10.06
C LEU A 264 12.98 10.99 -10.49
N THR A 265 13.97 11.67 -9.90
CA THR A 265 14.22 13.10 -10.12
C THR A 265 15.50 13.41 -10.87
N GLU A 266 16.51 12.55 -10.78
CA GLU A 266 17.85 12.82 -11.28
C GLU A 266 18.27 11.89 -12.45
N ASP A 267 17.35 11.05 -12.95
CA ASP A 267 17.55 10.09 -14.04
C ASP A 267 18.76 9.16 -13.81
N LEU A 268 18.91 8.68 -12.56
CA LEU A 268 19.95 7.73 -12.20
C LEU A 268 19.65 6.35 -12.79
N ASP A 269 20.73 5.60 -13.11
CA ASP A 269 20.59 4.20 -13.49
C ASP A 269 19.98 3.38 -12.34
N ILE A 270 18.87 2.70 -12.62
CA ILE A 270 18.08 1.98 -11.63
C ILE A 270 18.88 0.81 -11.02
N GLN A 271 19.61 0.06 -11.85
CA GLN A 271 20.40 -1.08 -11.39
C GLN A 271 21.52 -0.60 -10.45
N GLU A 272 22.27 0.42 -10.85
CA GLU A 272 23.36 0.97 -10.03
C GLU A 272 22.85 1.55 -8.71
N ALA A 273 21.69 2.24 -8.74
CA ALA A 273 21.05 2.79 -7.56
C ALA A 273 20.65 1.69 -6.57
N LEU A 274 20.00 0.62 -7.05
CA LEU A 274 19.59 -0.52 -6.22
C LEU A 274 20.78 -1.36 -5.74
N ASP A 275 21.85 -1.50 -6.51
CA ASP A 275 23.10 -2.13 -6.07
C ASP A 275 23.70 -1.37 -4.88
N GLY A 276 23.68 -0.04 -4.93
CA GLY A 276 24.07 0.80 -3.81
C GLY A 276 23.20 0.61 -2.57
N VAL A 277 21.88 0.50 -2.72
CA VAL A 277 20.94 0.21 -1.62
C VAL A 277 21.25 -1.16 -1.00
N ALA A 278 21.42 -2.20 -1.82
CA ALA A 278 21.73 -3.55 -1.35
C ALA A 278 23.03 -3.58 -0.55
N ALA A 279 24.10 -2.94 -1.05
CA ALA A 279 25.38 -2.86 -0.34
C ALA A 279 25.28 -2.15 1.01
N ARG A 280 24.54 -1.03 1.09
CA ARG A 280 24.35 -0.29 2.34
C ARG A 280 23.43 -1.05 3.31
N ALA A 281 22.37 -1.71 2.80
CA ALA A 281 21.51 -2.56 3.61
C ALA A 281 22.31 -3.71 4.24
N ARG A 282 23.21 -4.37 3.47
CA ARG A 282 24.11 -5.41 3.98
C ARG A 282 24.98 -4.88 5.13
N THR A 283 25.56 -3.70 4.97
CA THR A 283 26.37 -3.07 6.04
C THR A 283 25.54 -2.84 7.30
N VAL A 284 24.30 -2.34 7.16
CA VAL A 284 23.40 -2.12 8.31
C VAL A 284 23.05 -3.43 9.01
N MET A 285 22.82 -4.51 8.25
CA MET A 285 22.54 -5.83 8.79
C MET A 285 23.75 -6.44 9.52
N ASP A 286 24.94 -6.29 8.95
CA ASP A 286 26.21 -6.74 9.55
C ASP A 286 26.49 -6.01 10.86
N GLU A 287 26.44 -4.68 10.88
CA GLU A 287 26.58 -3.86 12.09
C GLU A 287 25.56 -4.23 13.20
N ALA A 288 24.39 -4.73 12.82
CA ALA A 288 23.34 -5.18 13.73
C ALA A 288 23.50 -6.65 14.16
N GLY A 289 24.52 -7.36 13.68
CA GLY A 289 24.86 -8.72 14.07
C GLY A 289 24.06 -9.83 13.38
N TYR A 290 23.37 -9.55 12.28
CA TYR A 290 22.54 -10.55 11.60
C TYR A 290 23.34 -11.66 10.95
N TYR A 291 24.62 -11.46 10.65
CA TYR A 291 25.49 -12.45 10.00
C TYR A 291 26.41 -13.19 10.97
N THR A 292 26.45 -12.81 12.24
CA THR A 292 27.30 -13.44 13.26
C THR A 292 26.60 -14.52 14.09
N TRP A 293 25.34 -14.81 13.81
CA TRP A 293 24.54 -15.78 14.57
C TRP A 293 24.91 -17.24 14.32
N ASN A 294 25.80 -17.51 13.38
CA ASN A 294 26.30 -18.84 13.03
C ASN A 294 27.76 -19.09 13.49
N GLU A 295 28.36 -18.15 14.20
CA GLU A 295 29.65 -18.31 14.90
C GLU A 295 29.43 -18.61 16.39
#